data_66980b53024486903baec15a41d29aca
#
_entry.id   66980b53024486903baec15a41d29aca
#
_cell.length_a   1.000
_cell.length_b   1.000
_cell.length_c   1.000
_cell.angle_alpha   90.00
_cell.angle_beta   90.00
_cell.angle_gamma   90.00
#
_symmetry.space_group_name_H-M   'P 1'
#
loop_
_entity.id
_entity.type
_entity.pdbx_description
1 polymer ?
#
loop_
_entity_poly.entity_id
_entity_poly.type
_entity_poly.pdbx_seq_one_letter_code
_entity_poly.pdbx_strand_id
1 'polypeptide(L)'
;MSHEGIRFISEEEARKLEQETAEKNRDLAREATEPARVRVQKTAGTGLEIDWKDGHQSKWSFSWLRDACPCATCHEERGATGRKPGEPKPQPATLLQMYKAPARPESAAPVGRYAISFRWNDGHQSGIYSWDYLRRHCQCEACQIRPL
;
A
#
# COMPACT_ATOMS: atom_id res chain seq x y z
N MET A 1 -6.95 38.84 -22.30
CA MET A 1 -7.07 37.62 -21.50
C MET A 1 -5.92 37.54 -20.52
N SER A 2 -6.22 37.72 -19.28
CA SER A 2 -5.20 37.66 -18.24
C SER A 2 -4.97 36.23 -17.81
N HIS A 3 -3.76 35.79 -17.94
CA HIS A 3 -3.30 34.55 -17.32
C HIS A 3 -2.75 34.80 -15.92
N GLU A 4 -3.35 35.74 -15.23
CA GLU A 4 -2.98 36.11 -13.87
C GLU A 4 -3.21 34.92 -12.96
N GLY A 5 -2.17 34.47 -12.28
CA GLY A 5 -2.19 33.34 -11.36
C GLY A 5 -1.55 32.06 -11.87
N ILE A 6 -1.17 31.97 -13.14
CA ILE A 6 -0.39 30.83 -13.65
C ILE A 6 1.07 31.23 -13.68
N ARG A 7 1.84 30.68 -12.74
CA ARG A 7 3.27 30.87 -12.69
C ARG A 7 3.95 29.75 -13.46
N PHE A 8 4.56 30.09 -14.58
CA PHE A 8 5.40 29.14 -15.31
C PHE A 8 6.81 29.15 -14.71
N ILE A 9 7.27 27.99 -14.29
CA ILE A 9 8.65 27.81 -13.88
C ILE A 9 9.52 27.73 -15.15
N SER A 10 10.76 28.21 -15.06
CA SER A 10 11.70 28.08 -16.17
C SER A 10 12.08 26.61 -16.38
N GLU A 11 12.51 26.26 -17.58
CA GLU A 11 12.96 24.90 -17.89
C GLU A 11 14.09 24.44 -16.96
N GLU A 12 14.94 25.38 -16.56
CA GLU A 12 16.04 25.11 -15.64
C GLU A 12 15.54 24.80 -14.23
N GLU A 13 14.56 25.55 -13.74
CA GLU A 13 13.90 25.28 -12.44
C GLU A 13 13.16 23.96 -12.47
N ALA A 14 12.48 23.63 -13.56
CA ALA A 14 11.79 22.37 -13.73
C ALA A 14 12.78 21.17 -13.70
N ARG A 15 13.90 21.28 -14.40
CA ARG A 15 14.95 20.23 -14.39
C ARG A 15 15.55 20.04 -12.99
N LYS A 16 15.79 21.13 -12.29
CA LYS A 16 16.32 21.08 -10.93
C LYS A 16 15.33 20.40 -9.98
N LEU A 17 14.06 20.73 -10.10
CA LEU A 17 13.00 20.13 -9.30
C LEU A 17 12.86 18.63 -9.61
N GLU A 18 12.92 18.26 -10.87
CA GLU A 18 12.88 16.85 -11.29
C GLU A 18 14.07 16.06 -10.76
N GLN A 19 15.27 16.64 -10.78
CA GLN A 19 16.47 16.01 -10.24
C GLN A 19 16.38 15.83 -8.73
N GLU A 20 15.98 16.86 -7.99
CA GLU A 20 15.81 16.78 -6.53
C GLU A 20 14.75 15.76 -6.15
N THR A 21 13.64 15.71 -6.89
CA THR A 21 12.57 14.73 -6.68
C THR A 21 13.04 13.31 -7.01
N ALA A 22 13.80 13.14 -8.09
CA ALA A 22 14.35 11.86 -8.50
C ALA A 22 15.38 11.33 -7.49
N GLU A 23 16.22 12.19 -6.93
CA GLU A 23 17.16 11.82 -5.87
C GLU A 23 16.44 11.43 -4.60
N LYS A 24 15.48 12.24 -4.18
CA LYS A 24 14.63 11.96 -3.01
C LYS A 24 13.89 10.63 -3.15
N ASN A 25 13.30 10.39 -4.31
CA ASN A 25 12.62 9.13 -4.60
C ASN A 25 13.58 7.95 -4.70
N ARG A 26 14.79 8.18 -5.18
CA ARG A 26 15.83 7.16 -5.28
C ARG A 26 16.32 6.73 -3.90
N ASP A 27 16.57 7.66 -3.00
CA ASP A 27 16.96 7.38 -1.64
C ASP A 27 15.87 6.64 -0.87
N LEU A 28 14.62 7.07 -1.03
CA LEU A 28 13.46 6.38 -0.48
C LEU A 28 13.30 4.98 -1.06
N ALA A 29 13.56 4.79 -2.37
CA ALA A 29 13.41 3.50 -3.01
C ALA A 29 14.45 2.47 -2.59
N ARG A 30 15.63 2.91 -2.15
CA ARG A 30 16.72 1.99 -1.86
C ARG A 30 16.61 1.35 -0.48
N GLU A 31 16.56 2.13 0.58
CA GLU A 31 16.53 1.62 1.95
C GLU A 31 15.11 1.53 2.53
N ALA A 32 14.26 2.48 2.17
CA ALA A 32 12.89 2.56 2.67
C ALA A 32 11.98 1.49 2.08
N THR A 33 12.32 0.94 0.92
CA THR A 33 11.54 -0.11 0.25
C THR A 33 12.23 -1.46 0.22
N GLU A 34 13.34 -1.62 0.93
CA GLU A 34 14.00 -2.91 1.11
C GLU A 34 13.67 -3.47 2.50
N PRO A 35 12.97 -4.61 2.57
CA PRO A 35 12.68 -5.22 3.86
C PRO A 35 13.93 -5.91 4.42
N ALA A 36 14.25 -5.62 5.68
CA ALA A 36 15.28 -6.33 6.43
C ALA A 36 14.70 -7.60 7.04
N ARG A 37 13.43 -7.57 7.46
CA ARG A 37 12.73 -8.71 8.03
C ARG A 37 11.24 -8.61 7.71
N VAL A 38 10.66 -9.73 7.32
CA VAL A 38 9.23 -9.85 7.02
C VAL A 38 8.63 -10.95 7.90
N ARG A 39 7.58 -10.61 8.64
CA ARG A 39 6.87 -11.56 9.50
C ARG A 39 5.38 -11.57 9.13
N VAL A 40 4.91 -12.73 8.73
CA VAL A 40 3.47 -12.93 8.51
C VAL A 40 2.91 -13.67 9.71
N GLN A 41 2.12 -12.98 10.53
CA GLN A 41 1.54 -13.51 11.77
C GLN A 41 0.30 -14.37 11.47
N LYS A 42 0.48 -15.42 10.70
CA LYS A 42 -0.58 -16.26 10.19
C LYS A 42 -1.33 -17.00 11.31
N THR A 43 -0.59 -17.58 12.24
CA THR A 43 -1.17 -18.34 13.36
C THR A 43 -1.91 -17.43 14.35
N ALA A 44 -1.31 -16.29 14.68
CA ALA A 44 -1.93 -15.30 15.55
C ALA A 44 -3.07 -14.55 14.87
N GLY A 45 -3.10 -14.51 13.52
CA GLY A 45 -4.13 -13.82 12.76
C GLY A 45 -4.06 -12.31 12.85
N THR A 46 -2.93 -11.74 13.28
CA THR A 46 -2.80 -10.31 13.55
C THR A 46 -2.42 -9.48 12.33
N GLY A 47 -1.58 -9.99 11.44
CA GLY A 47 -1.22 -9.26 10.25
C GLY A 47 0.20 -9.49 9.75
N LEU A 48 0.66 -8.53 8.95
CA LEU A 48 2.00 -8.49 8.37
C LEU A 48 2.82 -7.43 9.08
N GLU A 49 4.06 -7.79 9.44
CA GLU A 49 5.01 -6.86 10.02
C GLU A 49 6.28 -6.83 9.17
N ILE A 50 6.78 -5.66 8.88
CA ILE A 50 8.02 -5.48 8.12
C ILE A 50 8.95 -4.53 8.86
N ASP A 51 10.19 -4.97 9.06
CA ASP A 51 11.29 -4.11 9.49
C ASP A 51 12.07 -3.74 8.22
N TRP A 52 12.16 -2.44 7.96
CA TRP A 52 12.82 -1.91 6.77
C TRP A 52 14.31 -1.64 7.03
N LYS A 53 15.11 -1.64 5.97
CA LYS A 53 16.55 -1.39 6.09
C LYS A 53 16.90 0.02 6.57
N ASP A 54 15.98 0.97 6.41
CA ASP A 54 16.14 2.33 6.96
C ASP A 54 15.83 2.44 8.45
N GLY A 55 15.50 1.34 9.11
CA GLY A 55 15.16 1.30 10.53
C GLY A 55 13.69 1.49 10.84
N HIS A 56 12.85 1.74 9.85
CA HIS A 56 11.41 1.90 10.05
C HIS A 56 10.71 0.56 10.22
N GLN A 57 9.65 0.54 11.00
CA GLN A 57 8.81 -0.64 11.20
C GLN A 57 7.38 -0.35 10.72
N SER A 58 6.81 -1.27 9.98
CA SER A 58 5.44 -1.17 9.48
C SER A 58 4.63 -2.39 9.87
N LYS A 59 3.35 -2.18 10.16
CA LYS A 59 2.39 -3.23 10.51
C LYS A 59 1.08 -2.99 9.78
N TRP A 60 0.50 -4.05 9.24
CA TRP A 60 -0.82 -4.02 8.62
C TRP A 60 -1.64 -5.18 9.12
N SER A 61 -2.92 -4.94 9.41
CA SER A 61 -3.86 -6.03 9.66
C SER A 61 -4.15 -6.78 8.36
N PHE A 62 -4.56 -8.03 8.45
CA PHE A 62 -4.95 -8.79 7.27
C PHE A 62 -6.20 -8.21 6.60
N SER A 63 -7.13 -7.66 7.38
CA SER A 63 -8.29 -6.96 6.84
C SER A 63 -7.88 -5.78 5.97
N TRP A 64 -6.96 -4.97 6.46
CA TRP A 64 -6.44 -3.84 5.70
C TRP A 64 -5.77 -4.31 4.40
N LEU A 65 -4.92 -5.31 4.49
CA LEU A 65 -4.20 -5.85 3.32
C LEU A 65 -5.17 -6.38 2.26
N ARG A 66 -6.20 -7.08 2.67
CA ARG A 66 -7.21 -7.60 1.75
C ARG A 66 -7.99 -6.48 1.07
N ASP A 67 -8.39 -5.47 1.82
CA ASP A 67 -9.09 -4.30 1.29
C ASP A 67 -8.18 -3.39 0.44
N ALA A 68 -6.88 -3.53 0.60
CA ALA A 68 -5.86 -2.79 -0.16
C ALA A 68 -5.25 -3.60 -1.30
N CYS A 69 -5.83 -4.73 -1.67
CA CYS A 69 -5.29 -5.59 -2.72
C CYS A 69 -4.98 -4.79 -3.99
N PRO A 70 -3.73 -4.82 -4.48
CA PRO A 70 -3.32 -4.01 -5.63
C PRO A 70 -3.61 -4.64 -6.99
N CYS A 71 -4.33 -5.77 -7.06
CA CYS A 71 -4.67 -6.36 -8.33
C CYS A 71 -5.60 -5.44 -9.15
N ALA A 72 -5.60 -5.61 -10.46
CA ALA A 72 -6.36 -4.75 -11.37
C ALA A 72 -7.85 -4.67 -11.02
N THR A 73 -8.47 -5.79 -10.72
CA THR A 73 -9.90 -5.86 -10.38
C THR A 73 -10.23 -5.07 -9.11
N CYS A 74 -9.44 -5.26 -8.05
CA CYS A 74 -9.65 -4.54 -6.80
C CYS A 74 -9.34 -3.05 -6.93
N HIS A 75 -8.32 -2.72 -7.71
CA HIS A 75 -7.96 -1.33 -7.99
C HIS A 75 -9.09 -0.61 -8.75
N GLU A 76 -9.63 -1.23 -9.77
CA GLU A 76 -10.75 -0.68 -10.55
C GLU A 76 -12.00 -0.51 -9.69
N GLU A 77 -12.31 -1.47 -8.86
CA GLU A 77 -13.45 -1.40 -7.94
C GLU A 77 -13.30 -0.23 -6.96
N ARG A 78 -12.13 -0.05 -6.36
CA ARG A 78 -11.89 1.09 -5.48
C ARG A 78 -12.01 2.42 -6.22
N GLY A 79 -11.48 2.49 -7.43
CA GLY A 79 -11.60 3.68 -8.27
C GLY A 79 -13.05 4.04 -8.59
N ALA A 80 -13.87 3.04 -8.89
CA ALA A 80 -15.30 3.23 -9.21
C ALA A 80 -16.12 3.68 -8.00
N THR A 81 -15.76 3.23 -6.79
CA THR A 81 -16.49 3.54 -5.55
C THR A 81 -15.88 4.70 -4.75
N GLY A 82 -14.73 5.23 -5.16
CA GLY A 82 -14.03 6.29 -4.46
C GLY A 82 -13.34 5.87 -3.16
N ARG A 83 -13.18 4.57 -2.93
CA ARG A 83 -12.50 4.06 -1.73
C ARG A 83 -10.98 4.15 -1.88
N LYS A 84 -10.32 4.46 -0.77
CA LYS A 84 -8.87 4.41 -0.68
C LYS A 84 -8.40 2.98 -0.35
N PRO A 85 -7.14 2.62 -0.66
CA PRO A 85 -6.60 1.34 -0.25
C PRO A 85 -6.74 1.12 1.26
N GLY A 86 -7.27 -0.04 1.65
CA GLY A 86 -7.47 -0.39 3.05
C GLY A 86 -8.83 0.01 3.63
N GLU A 87 -9.61 0.82 2.93
CA GLU A 87 -10.96 1.15 3.36
C GLU A 87 -11.90 -0.04 3.09
N PRO A 88 -12.72 -0.44 4.07
CA PRO A 88 -13.63 -1.57 3.88
C PRO A 88 -14.74 -1.23 2.89
N LYS A 89 -15.26 -2.26 2.23
CA LYS A 89 -16.40 -2.12 1.34
C LYS A 89 -17.64 -1.75 2.16
N PRO A 90 -18.45 -0.75 1.73
CA PRO A 90 -19.71 -0.48 2.39
C PRO A 90 -20.64 -1.66 2.21
N GLN A 91 -21.26 -2.11 3.31
CA GLN A 91 -22.24 -3.18 3.27
C GLN A 91 -23.63 -2.60 3.07
N PRO A 92 -24.48 -3.20 2.19
CA PRO A 92 -25.86 -2.76 2.05
C PRO A 92 -26.62 -2.97 3.37
N ALA A 93 -27.29 -1.93 3.85
CA ALA A 93 -28.01 -1.95 5.11
C ALA A 93 -29.22 -2.90 5.11
N THR A 94 -29.63 -3.39 3.94
CA THR A 94 -30.83 -4.20 3.73
C THR A 94 -30.60 -5.71 3.73
N LEU A 95 -29.33 -6.14 3.75
CA LEU A 95 -29.04 -7.57 3.78
C LEU A 95 -28.85 -8.03 5.22
N LEU A 96 -29.48 -9.17 5.54
CA LEU A 96 -29.16 -9.91 6.75
C LEU A 96 -27.64 -10.06 6.81
N GLN A 97 -27.03 -9.52 7.84
CA GLN A 97 -25.61 -9.65 8.03
C GLN A 97 -25.24 -11.10 8.28
N MET A 98 -24.93 -11.81 7.21
CA MET A 98 -24.34 -13.12 7.35
C MET A 98 -22.92 -12.97 7.90
N TYR A 99 -22.58 -13.79 8.90
CA TYR A 99 -21.23 -13.81 9.45
C TYR A 99 -20.24 -14.03 8.32
N LYS A 100 -19.34 -13.08 8.18
CA LYS A 100 -18.24 -13.16 7.23
C LYS A 100 -16.94 -13.40 8.00
N ALA A 101 -16.27 -14.49 7.71
CA ALA A 101 -14.99 -14.78 8.35
C ALA A 101 -14.01 -13.63 8.09
N PRO A 102 -13.23 -13.20 9.09
CA PRO A 102 -12.19 -12.19 8.89
C PRO A 102 -11.21 -12.62 7.81
N ALA A 103 -10.71 -11.67 7.04
CA ALA A 103 -9.70 -11.94 6.03
C ALA A 103 -8.43 -12.54 6.68
N ARG A 104 -7.99 -13.67 6.16
CA ARG A 104 -6.80 -14.37 6.64
C ARG A 104 -6.10 -15.01 5.45
N PRO A 105 -4.78 -14.87 5.31
CA PRO A 105 -4.07 -15.56 4.25
C PRO A 105 -3.93 -17.06 4.58
N GLU A 106 -4.22 -17.89 3.60
CA GLU A 106 -3.94 -19.32 3.68
C GLU A 106 -2.45 -19.57 3.45
N SER A 107 -1.83 -18.76 2.59
CA SER A 107 -0.41 -18.82 2.31
C SER A 107 0.13 -17.45 1.90
N ALA A 108 1.42 -17.27 2.07
CA ALA A 108 2.16 -16.11 1.63
C ALA A 108 3.47 -16.56 0.98
N ALA A 109 3.87 -15.91 -0.09
CA ALA A 109 5.08 -16.24 -0.82
C ALA A 109 5.76 -15.00 -1.37
N PRO A 110 7.10 -14.94 -1.37
CA PRO A 110 7.81 -13.86 -2.02
C PRO A 110 7.65 -13.94 -3.54
N VAL A 111 7.55 -12.78 -4.19
CA VAL A 111 7.53 -12.67 -5.65
C VAL A 111 8.82 -11.97 -6.06
N GLY A 112 9.80 -12.72 -6.54
CA GLY A 112 11.12 -12.20 -6.79
C GLY A 112 11.71 -11.54 -5.54
N ARG A 113 12.36 -10.40 -5.71
CA ARG A 113 12.92 -9.59 -4.62
C ARG A 113 12.12 -8.33 -4.33
N TYR A 114 10.99 -8.14 -5.03
CA TYR A 114 10.30 -6.85 -5.04
C TYR A 114 8.90 -6.90 -4.44
N ALA A 115 8.36 -8.06 -4.10
CA ALA A 115 6.97 -8.17 -3.67
C ALA A 115 6.70 -9.43 -2.83
N ILE A 116 5.53 -9.42 -2.21
CA ILE A 116 4.96 -10.58 -1.53
C ILE A 116 3.54 -10.79 -2.06
N SER A 117 3.14 -12.03 -2.26
CA SER A 117 1.78 -12.39 -2.64
C SER A 117 1.10 -13.17 -1.53
N PHE A 118 -0.21 -13.03 -1.45
CA PHE A 118 -1.04 -13.75 -0.50
C PHE A 118 -2.12 -14.54 -1.23
N ARG A 119 -2.40 -15.71 -0.71
CA ARG A 119 -3.56 -16.48 -1.07
C ARG A 119 -4.55 -16.40 0.08
N TRP A 120 -5.67 -15.75 -0.13
CA TRP A 120 -6.63 -15.44 0.91
C TRP A 120 -7.67 -16.55 1.12
N ASN A 121 -8.26 -16.59 2.31
CA ASN A 121 -9.30 -17.55 2.68
C ASN A 121 -10.61 -17.41 1.89
N ASP A 122 -10.82 -16.29 1.19
CA ASP A 122 -11.95 -16.10 0.28
C ASP A 122 -11.66 -16.58 -1.15
N GLY A 123 -10.51 -17.19 -1.38
CA GLY A 123 -10.08 -17.65 -2.70
C GLY A 123 -9.35 -16.62 -3.54
N HIS A 124 -9.27 -15.37 -3.11
CA HIS A 124 -8.56 -14.32 -3.82
C HIS A 124 -7.05 -14.55 -3.77
N GLN A 125 -6.38 -14.51 -4.91
CA GLN A 125 -4.93 -14.80 -4.99
C GLN A 125 -4.17 -13.95 -6.00
N SER A 126 -4.79 -12.93 -6.57
CA SER A 126 -4.19 -12.13 -7.64
C SER A 126 -3.43 -10.90 -7.14
N GLY A 127 -3.42 -10.63 -5.84
CA GLY A 127 -2.74 -9.48 -5.28
C GLY A 127 -1.24 -9.72 -5.10
N ILE A 128 -0.44 -8.88 -5.74
CA ILE A 128 1.00 -8.82 -5.57
C ILE A 128 1.33 -7.50 -4.91
N TYR A 129 1.77 -7.55 -3.66
CA TYR A 129 2.08 -6.36 -2.87
C TYR A 129 3.57 -6.07 -3.00
N SER A 130 3.93 -5.06 -3.79
CA SER A 130 5.33 -4.63 -3.87
C SER A 130 5.77 -4.00 -2.56
N TRP A 131 7.06 -4.06 -2.25
CA TRP A 131 7.60 -3.41 -1.06
C TRP A 131 7.39 -1.90 -1.12
N ASP A 132 7.50 -1.31 -2.30
CA ASP A 132 7.20 0.10 -2.54
C ASP A 132 5.74 0.44 -2.19
N TYR A 133 4.79 -0.35 -2.67
CA TYR A 133 3.38 -0.17 -2.37
C TYR A 133 3.10 -0.25 -0.87
N LEU A 134 3.65 -1.25 -0.21
CA LEU A 134 3.49 -1.43 1.23
C LEU A 134 4.11 -0.28 2.03
N ARG A 135 5.30 0.14 1.67
CA ARG A 135 5.96 1.24 2.37
C ARG A 135 5.19 2.55 2.25
N ARG A 136 4.67 2.85 1.05
CA ARG A 136 3.85 4.04 0.80
C ARG A 136 2.54 4.05 1.59
N HIS A 137 2.05 2.87 1.97
CA HIS A 137 0.81 2.71 2.74
C HIS A 137 1.06 2.28 4.18
N CYS A 138 2.20 2.64 4.76
CA CYS A 138 2.51 2.37 6.15
C CYS A 138 1.44 2.96 7.06
N GLN A 139 0.94 2.17 8.00
CA GLN A 139 -0.17 2.56 8.88
C GLN A 139 0.30 3.13 10.23
N CYS A 140 1.59 3.35 10.41
CA CYS A 140 2.08 3.96 11.64
C CYS A 140 1.68 5.44 11.71
N GLU A 141 1.57 5.96 12.92
CA GLU A 141 1.14 7.33 13.16
C GLU A 141 2.00 8.36 12.42
N ALA A 142 3.31 8.18 12.45
CA ALA A 142 4.24 9.09 11.78
C ALA A 142 4.03 9.16 10.26
N CYS A 143 3.76 8.02 9.61
CA CYS A 143 3.52 7.96 8.17
C CYS A 143 2.13 8.47 7.78
N GLN A 144 1.14 8.36 8.66
CA GLN A 144 -0.19 8.93 8.42
C GLN A 144 -0.17 10.46 8.45
N ILE A 145 0.68 11.06 9.27
CA ILE A 145 0.84 12.52 9.36
C ILE A 145 1.67 13.04 8.18
N ARG A 146 2.71 12.30 7.78
CA ARG A 146 3.60 12.65 6.68
C ARG A 146 3.69 11.51 5.67
N PRO A 147 2.70 11.36 4.78
CA PRO A 147 2.77 10.33 3.75
C PRO A 147 3.96 10.56 2.82
N LEU A 148 4.59 9.49 2.43
CA LEU A 148 5.71 9.50 1.50
C LEU A 148 5.28 9.95 0.10
#